data_d4c3b0ecadd43752c69a1ff35bb5da1f
#
_entry.id   d4c3b0ecadd43752c69a1ff35bb5da1f
#
_cell.length_a   1.000
_cell.length_b   1.000
_cell.length_c   1.000
_cell.angle_alpha   90.00
_cell.angle_beta   90.00
_cell.angle_gamma   90.00
#
_symmetry.space_group_name_H-M   'P 1'
#
loop_
_entity.id
_entity.type
_entity.pdbx_description
1 polymer ?
#
loop_
_entity_poly.entity_id
_entity_poly.type
_entity_poly.pdbx_seq_one_letter_code
_entity_poly.pdbx_strand_id
1 'polypeptide(L)'
;MRARYFYGWNVVAATFVMALFTFGLGFYGLTVYVATLQRLHGWSAAAVSAPVTVYYVAGALVTAAIGGVYARFGPRLVVVGASIAMAAGLAALGQVRQPWQLYPVFLVMAVGWGSMSGAAINIILAPWWERRRGLAVSIAFNGATLGGVTVAPALIPLIAVLGFTRALVVAGLVSFAVVIAVAAVVMRRGPDALGLGPDGAAAPSAVTPPSVAAARRWRGEALRTWRFWSVSAPFALGLAAQVGVLTHLVALVSPAVGAGGTARAVGTTTAAALIGRLLTGVVVDRLNRRAVASATLVVQMLGLAVLTRPPSAAAVYVGCALFGLGVGNLTTLPGLILAVEWPRERFSALVGLAVGINQLTFAFGPSLVGVLRDRVGGDALALGACATLQALAAAMILLGPGRPPGRLTRCGS
;
A
#
# COMPACT_ATOMS: atom_id res chain seq x y z
N MET A 1 -11.55 -39.11 5.83
CA MET A 1 -10.75 -38.31 6.78
C MET A 1 -11.30 -36.88 6.78
N ARG A 2 -11.91 -36.43 7.89
CA ARG A 2 -12.36 -35.01 8.03
C ARG A 2 -11.13 -34.12 7.95
N ALA A 3 -11.09 -33.20 6.98
CA ALA A 3 -10.05 -32.20 6.90
C ALA A 3 -10.04 -31.41 8.23
N ARG A 4 -9.02 -31.65 9.08
CA ARG A 4 -8.88 -30.88 10.30
C ARG A 4 -8.68 -29.43 9.92
N TYR A 5 -9.51 -28.53 10.47
CA TYR A 5 -9.41 -27.10 10.27
C TYR A 5 -7.99 -26.63 10.63
N PHE A 6 -7.30 -26.00 9.68
CA PHE A 6 -5.94 -25.50 9.87
C PHE A 6 -5.95 -24.11 10.50
N TYR A 7 -5.37 -23.98 11.68
CA TYR A 7 -5.35 -22.72 12.45
C TYR A 7 -4.72 -21.54 11.70
N GLY A 8 -3.84 -21.77 10.73
CA GLY A 8 -3.27 -20.75 9.86
C GLY A 8 -4.30 -19.85 9.20
N TRP A 9 -5.55 -20.32 8.96
CA TRP A 9 -6.63 -19.50 8.45
C TRP A 9 -7.11 -18.44 9.44
N ASN A 10 -7.08 -18.71 10.75
CA ASN A 10 -7.35 -17.70 11.77
C ASN A 10 -6.30 -16.59 11.72
N VAL A 11 -5.04 -16.94 11.49
CA VAL A 11 -3.95 -15.97 11.35
C VAL A 11 -4.11 -15.13 10.08
N VAL A 12 -4.59 -15.71 8.98
CA VAL A 12 -4.96 -14.96 7.75
C VAL A 12 -6.09 -13.97 8.06
N ALA A 13 -7.16 -14.42 8.75
CA ALA A 13 -8.26 -13.54 9.14
C ALA A 13 -7.78 -12.41 10.07
N ALA A 14 -6.91 -12.72 11.01
CA ALA A 14 -6.32 -11.74 11.92
C ALA A 14 -5.49 -10.68 11.17
N THR A 15 -4.64 -11.11 10.24
CA THR A 15 -3.85 -10.19 9.40
C THR A 15 -4.71 -9.42 8.41
N PHE A 16 -5.80 -9.99 7.93
CA PHE A 16 -6.81 -9.27 7.12
C PHE A 16 -7.42 -8.11 7.91
N VAL A 17 -7.88 -8.36 9.14
CA VAL A 17 -8.46 -7.31 10.01
C VAL A 17 -7.43 -6.25 10.36
N MET A 18 -6.19 -6.65 10.67
CA MET A 18 -5.07 -5.74 10.88
C MET A 18 -4.84 -4.85 9.65
N ALA A 19 -4.79 -5.43 8.44
CA ALA A 19 -4.63 -4.72 7.19
C ALA A 19 -5.78 -3.74 6.92
N LEU A 20 -7.03 -4.14 7.21
CA LEU A 20 -8.21 -3.31 7.04
C LEU A 20 -8.07 -1.97 7.76
N PHE A 21 -7.74 -2.00 9.04
CA PHE A 21 -7.59 -0.78 9.83
C PHE A 21 -6.30 -0.03 9.53
N THR A 22 -5.18 -0.74 9.38
CA THR A 22 -3.88 -0.13 9.10
C THR A 22 -3.89 0.65 7.79
N PHE A 23 -4.41 0.06 6.72
CA PHE A 23 -4.50 0.72 5.41
C PHE A 23 -5.65 1.71 5.36
N GLY A 24 -6.80 1.39 5.96
CA GLY A 24 -7.94 2.29 6.01
C GLY A 24 -7.63 3.62 6.72
N LEU A 25 -6.95 3.57 7.85
CA LEU A 25 -6.59 4.76 8.65
C LEU A 25 -5.22 5.34 8.27
N GLY A 26 -4.21 4.49 8.01
CA GLY A 26 -2.83 4.94 7.81
C GLY A 26 -2.45 5.19 6.35
N PHE A 27 -3.22 4.73 5.37
CA PHE A 27 -2.94 4.97 3.95
C PHE A 27 -4.07 5.76 3.28
N TYR A 28 -5.25 5.19 3.21
CA TYR A 28 -6.40 5.85 2.57
C TYR A 28 -6.98 6.99 3.42
N GLY A 29 -6.91 6.90 4.76
CA GLY A 29 -7.35 7.94 5.68
C GLY A 29 -6.60 9.25 5.53
N LEU A 30 -5.34 9.23 5.08
CA LEU A 30 -4.53 10.43 4.88
C LEU A 30 -5.20 11.46 3.96
N THR A 31 -5.91 11.01 2.91
CA THR A 31 -6.64 11.93 2.03
C THR A 31 -7.71 12.74 2.77
N VAL A 32 -8.39 12.09 3.74
CA VAL A 32 -9.40 12.75 4.57
C VAL A 32 -8.75 13.71 5.56
N TYR A 33 -7.64 13.30 6.19
CA TYR A 33 -6.94 14.15 7.16
C TYR A 33 -6.36 15.40 6.52
N VAL A 34 -5.65 15.25 5.39
CA VAL A 34 -5.06 16.36 4.63
C VAL A 34 -6.13 17.37 4.23
N ALA A 35 -7.22 16.92 3.61
CA ALA A 35 -8.31 17.80 3.18
C ALA A 35 -9.01 18.49 4.36
N THR A 36 -9.20 17.76 5.46
CA THR A 36 -9.88 18.32 6.66
C THR A 36 -9.00 19.36 7.35
N LEU A 37 -7.69 19.11 7.50
CA LEU A 37 -6.75 20.07 8.10
C LEU A 37 -6.62 21.34 7.26
N GLN A 38 -6.55 21.23 5.92
CA GLN A 38 -6.58 22.38 5.02
C GLN A 38 -7.85 23.21 5.20
N ARG A 39 -9.00 22.57 5.26
CA ARG A 39 -10.29 23.27 5.43
C ARG A 39 -10.45 23.92 6.80
N LEU A 40 -10.03 23.26 7.89
CA LEU A 40 -10.19 23.75 9.25
C LEU A 40 -9.24 24.88 9.60
N HIS A 41 -8.01 24.83 9.10
CA HIS A 41 -6.95 25.77 9.50
C HIS A 41 -6.52 26.72 8.40
N GLY A 42 -7.00 26.54 7.16
CA GLY A 42 -6.56 27.34 6.01
C GLY A 42 -5.09 27.07 5.60
N TRP A 43 -4.52 25.93 6.03
CA TRP A 43 -3.12 25.62 5.71
C TRP A 43 -2.94 25.25 4.24
N SER A 44 -1.78 25.62 3.69
CA SER A 44 -1.45 25.28 2.31
C SER A 44 -1.30 23.76 2.11
N ALA A 45 -1.49 23.30 0.88
CA ALA A 45 -1.36 21.89 0.55
C ALA A 45 0.07 21.38 0.83
N ALA A 46 1.10 22.18 0.57
CA ALA A 46 2.48 21.85 0.88
C ALA A 46 2.74 21.73 2.39
N ALA A 47 2.17 22.62 3.20
CA ALA A 47 2.33 22.60 4.65
C ALA A 47 1.78 21.33 5.30
N VAL A 48 0.71 20.75 4.74
CA VAL A 48 0.09 19.52 5.26
C VAL A 48 0.70 18.27 4.64
N SER A 49 1.15 18.32 3.38
CA SER A 49 1.70 17.15 2.69
C SER A 49 3.17 16.88 3.00
N ALA A 50 3.97 17.89 3.36
CA ALA A 50 5.37 17.68 3.75
C ALA A 50 5.51 16.74 4.97
N PRO A 51 4.74 16.89 6.07
CA PRO A 51 4.70 15.90 7.16
C PRO A 51 4.26 14.50 6.73
N VAL A 52 3.37 14.37 5.72
CA VAL A 52 2.99 13.06 5.16
C VAL A 52 4.17 12.39 4.45
N THR A 53 5.03 13.16 3.79
CA THR A 53 6.29 12.62 3.25
C THR A 53 7.16 12.04 4.37
N VAL A 54 7.33 12.78 5.47
CA VAL A 54 8.08 12.30 6.64
C VAL A 54 7.46 11.03 7.23
N TYR A 55 6.13 10.96 7.30
CA TYR A 55 5.39 9.76 7.71
C TYR A 55 5.75 8.54 6.86
N TYR A 56 5.75 8.65 5.54
CA TYR A 56 6.07 7.53 4.66
C TYR A 56 7.55 7.15 4.71
N VAL A 57 8.46 8.12 4.77
CA VAL A 57 9.90 7.86 4.93
C VAL A 57 10.19 7.15 6.25
N ALA A 58 9.65 7.67 7.36
CA ALA A 58 9.79 7.04 8.68
C ALA A 58 9.16 5.64 8.70
N GLY A 59 7.98 5.47 8.10
CA GLY A 59 7.33 4.17 7.94
C GLY A 59 8.18 3.17 7.14
N ALA A 60 8.88 3.63 6.11
CA ALA A 60 9.81 2.80 5.35
C ALA A 60 10.99 2.33 6.21
N LEU A 61 11.57 3.23 7.01
CA LEU A 61 12.65 2.89 7.94
C LEU A 61 12.20 1.89 9.01
N VAL A 62 11.01 2.10 9.60
CA VAL A 62 10.41 1.15 10.55
C VAL A 62 10.21 -0.21 9.87
N THR A 63 9.66 -0.23 8.67
CA THR A 63 9.43 -1.47 7.89
C THR A 63 10.73 -2.20 7.58
N ALA A 64 11.82 -1.48 7.31
CA ALA A 64 13.14 -2.08 7.07
C ALA A 64 13.71 -2.77 8.31
N ALA A 65 13.44 -2.24 9.50
CA ALA A 65 13.92 -2.75 10.78
C ALA A 65 12.97 -3.78 11.42
N ILE A 66 11.72 -3.88 10.94
CA ILE A 66 10.64 -4.56 11.64
C ILE A 66 10.86 -6.06 11.82
N GLY A 67 11.59 -6.72 10.90
CA GLY A 67 11.88 -8.15 10.98
C GLY A 67 12.61 -8.53 12.29
N GLY A 68 13.59 -7.74 12.70
CA GLY A 68 14.29 -7.95 13.98
C GLY A 68 13.40 -7.72 15.19
N VAL A 69 12.48 -6.75 15.12
CA VAL A 69 11.52 -6.46 16.20
C VAL A 69 10.53 -7.60 16.36
N TYR A 70 9.99 -8.13 15.25
CA TYR A 70 9.11 -9.31 15.28
C TYR A 70 9.81 -10.58 15.81
N ALA A 71 11.08 -10.78 15.42
CA ALA A 71 11.87 -11.92 15.90
C ALA A 71 12.12 -11.85 17.43
N ARG A 72 12.32 -10.64 17.98
CA ARG A 72 12.62 -10.43 19.40
C ARG A 72 11.37 -10.45 20.29
N PHE A 73 10.30 -9.79 19.87
CA PHE A 73 9.11 -9.55 20.72
C PHE A 73 7.89 -10.38 20.31
N GLY A 74 7.94 -11.04 19.16
CA GLY A 74 6.83 -11.80 18.62
C GLY A 74 5.70 -10.94 18.04
N PRO A 75 4.81 -11.55 17.24
CA PRO A 75 3.77 -10.82 16.51
C PRO A 75 2.77 -10.12 17.41
N ARG A 76 2.37 -10.74 18.51
CA ARG A 76 1.36 -10.19 19.42
C ARG A 76 1.78 -8.84 20.03
N LEU A 77 2.98 -8.77 20.65
CA LEU A 77 3.43 -7.53 21.30
C LEU A 77 3.69 -6.42 20.32
N VAL A 78 4.26 -6.75 19.14
CA VAL A 78 4.52 -5.76 18.10
C VAL A 78 3.22 -5.16 17.54
N VAL A 79 2.22 -5.98 17.24
CA VAL A 79 0.91 -5.52 16.75
C VAL A 79 0.18 -4.68 17.82
N VAL A 80 0.23 -5.07 19.08
CA VAL A 80 -0.36 -4.28 20.18
C VAL A 80 0.32 -2.92 20.30
N GLY A 81 1.65 -2.87 20.37
CA GLY A 81 2.41 -1.61 20.44
C GLY A 81 2.18 -0.70 19.24
N ALA A 82 2.14 -1.28 18.04
CA ALA A 82 1.83 -0.57 16.80
C ALA A 82 0.40 0.00 16.78
N SER A 83 -0.58 -0.76 17.29
CA SER A 83 -1.97 -0.30 17.43
C SER A 83 -2.10 0.87 18.40
N ILE A 84 -1.35 0.83 19.52
CA ILE A 84 -1.28 1.95 20.47
C ILE A 84 -0.70 3.18 19.77
N ALA A 85 0.42 3.04 19.06
CA ALA A 85 1.05 4.15 18.34
C ALA A 85 0.10 4.76 17.30
N MET A 86 -0.62 3.93 16.52
CA MET A 86 -1.59 4.41 15.54
C MET A 86 -2.75 5.16 16.23
N ALA A 87 -3.35 4.59 17.27
CA ALA A 87 -4.47 5.22 17.98
C ALA A 87 -4.06 6.53 18.68
N ALA A 88 -2.90 6.55 19.34
CA ALA A 88 -2.35 7.74 19.96
C ALA A 88 -2.04 8.83 18.94
N GLY A 89 -1.44 8.45 17.79
CA GLY A 89 -1.18 9.38 16.70
C GLY A 89 -2.45 9.97 16.11
N LEU A 90 -3.52 9.18 15.91
CA LEU A 90 -4.83 9.68 15.47
C LEU A 90 -5.47 10.63 16.48
N ALA A 91 -5.42 10.30 17.77
CA ALA A 91 -5.93 11.17 18.81
C ALA A 91 -5.16 12.50 18.89
N ALA A 92 -3.84 12.45 18.75
CA ALA A 92 -2.98 13.63 18.69
C ALA A 92 -3.23 14.47 17.43
N LEU A 93 -3.44 13.82 16.27
CA LEU A 93 -3.72 14.49 15.00
C LEU A 93 -4.97 15.37 15.08
N GLY A 94 -5.98 14.93 15.81
CA GLY A 94 -7.20 15.70 16.04
C GLY A 94 -7.02 16.95 16.90
N GLN A 95 -5.87 17.11 17.57
CA GLN A 95 -5.58 18.23 18.48
C GLN A 95 -4.53 19.21 17.94
N VAL A 96 -4.01 18.94 16.73
CA VAL A 96 -3.00 19.79 16.09
C VAL A 96 -3.57 21.19 15.79
N ARG A 97 -2.82 22.22 16.16
CA ARG A 97 -3.17 23.64 15.95
C ARG A 97 -2.12 24.41 15.14
N GLN A 98 -0.94 23.84 14.96
CA GLN A 98 0.18 24.44 14.22
C GLN A 98 0.76 23.42 13.23
N PRO A 99 1.15 23.82 12.02
CA PRO A 99 1.63 22.86 11.00
C PRO A 99 2.83 22.01 11.43
N TRP A 100 3.75 22.56 12.23
CA TRP A 100 4.93 21.85 12.71
C TRP A 100 4.59 20.66 13.62
N GLN A 101 3.44 20.71 14.34
CA GLN A 101 2.97 19.63 15.22
C GLN A 101 2.61 18.36 14.43
N LEU A 102 2.34 18.48 13.13
CA LEU A 102 2.07 17.34 12.26
C LEU A 102 3.27 16.39 12.18
N TYR A 103 4.50 16.91 12.23
CA TYR A 103 5.70 16.08 12.12
C TYR A 103 5.82 15.05 13.24
N PRO A 104 5.84 15.41 14.54
CA PRO A 104 5.91 14.42 15.61
C PRO A 104 4.69 13.49 15.62
N VAL A 105 3.49 13.98 15.31
CA VAL A 105 2.28 13.17 15.24
C VAL A 105 2.39 12.10 14.14
N PHE A 106 2.79 12.48 12.94
CA PHE A 106 2.99 11.54 11.85
C PHE A 106 4.17 10.59 12.08
N LEU A 107 5.22 11.00 12.81
CA LEU A 107 6.27 10.07 13.23
C LEU A 107 5.73 8.96 14.15
N VAL A 108 4.87 9.29 15.11
CA VAL A 108 4.20 8.29 15.95
C VAL A 108 3.31 7.37 15.11
N MET A 109 2.51 7.94 14.21
CA MET A 109 1.68 7.14 13.29
C MET A 109 2.50 6.26 12.37
N ALA A 110 3.70 6.71 11.94
CA ALA A 110 4.62 5.94 11.09
C ALA A 110 5.11 4.67 11.76
N VAL A 111 5.31 4.69 13.09
CA VAL A 111 5.63 3.47 13.87
C VAL A 111 4.48 2.47 13.76
N GLY A 112 3.23 2.92 13.96
CA GLY A 112 2.04 2.09 13.79
C GLY A 112 1.91 1.52 12.39
N TRP A 113 2.04 2.37 11.37
CA TRP A 113 1.97 2.01 9.96
C TRP A 113 3.06 1.01 9.56
N GLY A 114 4.33 1.34 9.76
CA GLY A 114 5.47 0.51 9.35
C GLY A 114 5.47 -0.86 10.02
N SER A 115 4.97 -0.92 11.27
CA SER A 115 4.92 -2.16 12.04
C SER A 115 3.74 -3.08 11.69
N MET A 116 2.68 -2.58 11.03
CA MET A 116 1.50 -3.38 10.67
C MET A 116 1.23 -3.41 9.16
N SER A 117 2.14 -2.86 8.35
CA SER A 117 1.99 -2.80 6.89
C SER A 117 2.32 -4.13 6.18
N GLY A 118 2.55 -4.09 4.88
CA GLY A 118 2.74 -5.28 4.05
C GLY A 118 3.87 -6.21 4.47
N ALA A 119 4.96 -5.67 5.03
CA ALA A 119 6.06 -6.50 5.53
C ALA A 119 5.63 -7.33 6.75
N ALA A 120 4.86 -6.72 7.66
CA ALA A 120 4.33 -7.40 8.84
C ALA A 120 3.42 -8.57 8.47
N ILE A 121 2.52 -8.38 7.49
CA ILE A 121 1.64 -9.44 6.96
C ILE A 121 2.49 -10.64 6.52
N ASN A 122 3.54 -10.39 5.74
CA ASN A 122 4.42 -11.44 5.26
C ASN A 122 5.19 -12.15 6.39
N ILE A 123 5.66 -11.41 7.40
CA ILE A 123 6.38 -11.96 8.55
C ILE A 123 5.45 -12.83 9.42
N ILE A 124 4.24 -12.35 9.70
CA ILE A 124 3.27 -13.06 10.54
C ILE A 124 2.80 -14.36 9.87
N LEU A 125 2.60 -14.33 8.54
CA LEU A 125 2.10 -15.49 7.79
C LEU A 125 3.19 -16.50 7.41
N ALA A 126 4.47 -16.09 7.35
CA ALA A 126 5.56 -16.95 6.90
C ALA A 126 5.69 -18.27 7.66
N PRO A 127 5.59 -18.33 9.02
CA PRO A 127 5.70 -19.59 9.77
C PRO A 127 4.52 -20.55 9.54
N TRP A 128 3.38 -20.03 9.09
CA TRP A 128 2.14 -20.80 8.91
C TRP A 128 1.96 -21.36 7.50
N TRP A 129 2.57 -20.71 6.48
CA TRP A 129 2.29 -20.97 5.08
C TRP A 129 3.56 -21.08 4.24
N GLU A 130 3.68 -22.16 3.50
CA GLU A 130 4.75 -22.40 2.55
C GLU A 130 4.20 -22.58 1.12
N ARG A 131 3.47 -23.66 0.87
CA ARG A 131 2.92 -24.00 -0.46
C ARG A 131 1.83 -23.01 -0.89
N ARG A 132 0.96 -22.60 0.03
CA ARG A 132 -0.16 -21.68 -0.23
C ARG A 132 0.08 -20.27 0.30
N ARG A 133 1.34 -19.90 0.54
CA ARG A 133 1.72 -18.60 1.10
C ARG A 133 1.21 -17.42 0.25
N GLY A 134 1.31 -17.52 -1.10
CA GLY A 134 0.80 -16.49 -2.01
C GLY A 134 -0.70 -16.24 -1.84
N LEU A 135 -1.50 -17.33 -1.73
CA LEU A 135 -2.93 -17.22 -1.48
C LEU A 135 -3.24 -16.58 -0.12
N ALA A 136 -2.59 -17.05 0.94
CA ALA A 136 -2.77 -16.54 2.30
C ALA A 136 -2.44 -15.04 2.40
N VAL A 137 -1.32 -14.62 1.83
CA VAL A 137 -0.88 -13.21 1.77
C VAL A 137 -1.86 -12.37 0.93
N SER A 138 -2.32 -12.87 -0.21
CA SER A 138 -3.29 -12.17 -1.06
C SER A 138 -4.62 -11.94 -0.35
N ILE A 139 -5.13 -12.95 0.37
CA ILE A 139 -6.36 -12.82 1.16
C ILE A 139 -6.16 -11.78 2.27
N ALA A 140 -5.05 -11.84 3.00
CA ALA A 140 -4.75 -10.86 4.05
C ALA A 140 -4.67 -9.42 3.50
N PHE A 141 -4.05 -9.22 2.34
CA PHE A 141 -3.99 -7.90 1.69
C PHE A 141 -5.33 -7.40 1.15
N ASN A 142 -6.32 -8.26 0.92
CA ASN A 142 -7.67 -7.80 0.59
C ASN A 142 -8.30 -6.99 1.74
N GLY A 143 -7.86 -7.21 2.98
CA GLY A 143 -8.19 -6.32 4.10
C GLY A 143 -7.78 -4.87 3.84
N ALA A 144 -6.58 -4.63 3.27
CA ALA A 144 -6.14 -3.29 2.91
C ALA A 144 -7.07 -2.61 1.92
N THR A 145 -7.50 -3.34 0.88
CA THR A 145 -8.45 -2.80 -0.11
C THR A 145 -9.81 -2.52 0.52
N LEU A 146 -10.31 -3.46 1.35
CA LEU A 146 -11.58 -3.26 2.04
C LEU A 146 -11.52 -2.07 3.01
N GLY A 147 -10.38 -1.83 3.69
CA GLY A 147 -10.17 -0.65 4.52
C GLY A 147 -10.30 0.66 3.73
N GLY A 148 -9.79 0.69 2.50
CA GLY A 148 -9.99 1.82 1.58
C GLY A 148 -11.45 2.01 1.14
N VAL A 149 -12.20 0.91 0.94
CA VAL A 149 -13.62 0.95 0.53
C VAL A 149 -14.54 1.32 1.68
N THR A 150 -14.21 0.96 2.91
CA THR A 150 -15.12 1.10 4.06
C THR A 150 -14.64 2.14 5.06
N VAL A 151 -13.44 2.00 5.61
CA VAL A 151 -12.95 2.82 6.73
C VAL A 151 -12.68 4.26 6.28
N ALA A 152 -11.98 4.47 5.17
CA ALA A 152 -11.65 5.82 4.73
C ALA A 152 -12.88 6.65 4.31
N PRO A 153 -13.84 6.13 3.50
CA PRO A 153 -15.07 6.87 3.22
C PRO A 153 -15.94 7.10 4.46
N ALA A 154 -15.96 6.15 5.42
CA ALA A 154 -16.73 6.29 6.65
C ALA A 154 -16.20 7.41 7.57
N LEU A 155 -14.92 7.77 7.46
CA LEU A 155 -14.37 8.91 8.22
C LEU A 155 -15.04 10.24 7.83
N ILE A 156 -15.47 10.41 6.57
CA ILE A 156 -16.06 11.68 6.09
C ILE A 156 -17.35 12.01 6.84
N PRO A 157 -18.40 11.16 6.84
CA PRO A 157 -19.61 11.41 7.62
C PRO A 157 -19.34 11.39 9.13
N LEU A 158 -18.42 10.56 9.62
CA LEU A 158 -18.07 10.52 11.03
C LEU A 158 -17.51 11.88 11.50
N ILE A 159 -16.63 12.50 10.70
CA ILE A 159 -16.09 13.84 10.97
C ILE A 159 -17.19 14.91 10.87
N ALA A 160 -18.13 14.77 9.95
CA ALA A 160 -19.25 15.72 9.82
C ALA A 160 -20.17 15.73 11.06
N VAL A 161 -20.38 14.55 11.66
CA VAL A 161 -21.27 14.41 12.84
C VAL A 161 -20.55 14.73 14.16
N LEU A 162 -19.33 14.20 14.36
CA LEU A 162 -18.63 14.29 15.65
C LEU A 162 -17.59 15.42 15.71
N GLY A 163 -17.26 16.03 14.57
CA GLY A 163 -16.09 16.90 14.42
C GLY A 163 -14.79 16.10 14.30
N PHE A 164 -13.73 16.77 13.83
CA PHE A 164 -12.47 16.13 13.46
C PHE A 164 -11.81 15.38 14.64
N THR A 165 -11.63 16.05 15.77
CA THR A 165 -10.95 15.48 16.93
C THR A 165 -11.66 14.23 17.48
N ARG A 166 -12.97 14.32 17.71
CA ARG A 166 -13.73 13.19 18.28
C ARG A 166 -13.80 12.02 17.30
N ALA A 167 -13.96 12.30 16.01
CA ALA A 167 -14.00 11.28 14.96
C ALA A 167 -12.70 10.47 14.91
N LEU A 168 -11.53 11.13 14.99
CA LEU A 168 -10.24 10.44 14.99
C LEU A 168 -10.00 9.62 16.26
N VAL A 169 -10.41 10.14 17.43
CA VAL A 169 -10.35 9.38 18.69
C VAL A 169 -11.20 8.13 18.60
N VAL A 170 -12.46 8.25 18.16
CA VAL A 170 -13.36 7.10 17.99
C VAL A 170 -12.79 6.08 17.00
N ALA A 171 -12.34 6.52 15.81
CA ALA A 171 -11.75 5.64 14.82
C ALA A 171 -10.48 4.94 15.34
N GLY A 172 -9.63 5.66 16.05
CA GLY A 172 -8.44 5.11 16.71
C GLY A 172 -8.77 4.08 17.77
N LEU A 173 -9.74 4.36 18.65
CA LEU A 173 -10.16 3.43 19.72
C LEU A 173 -10.85 2.19 19.16
N VAL A 174 -11.70 2.31 18.15
CA VAL A 174 -12.32 1.16 17.48
C VAL A 174 -11.26 0.29 16.83
N SER A 175 -10.34 0.89 16.06
CA SER A 175 -9.23 0.16 15.44
C SER A 175 -8.39 -0.56 16.49
N PHE A 176 -8.01 0.15 17.55
CA PHE A 176 -7.23 -0.38 18.67
C PHE A 176 -7.93 -1.58 19.34
N ALA A 177 -9.22 -1.41 19.73
CA ALA A 177 -9.97 -2.46 20.40
C ALA A 177 -10.09 -3.73 19.54
N VAL A 178 -10.42 -3.56 18.25
CA VAL A 178 -10.59 -4.70 17.33
C VAL A 178 -9.24 -5.39 17.06
N VAL A 179 -8.19 -4.64 16.74
CA VAL A 179 -6.87 -5.20 16.40
C VAL A 179 -6.27 -5.90 17.63
N ILE A 180 -6.39 -5.32 18.83
CA ILE A 180 -5.92 -5.96 20.07
C ILE A 180 -6.70 -7.23 20.37
N ALA A 181 -8.04 -7.21 20.26
CA ALA A 181 -8.85 -8.40 20.52
C ALA A 181 -8.40 -9.56 19.61
N VAL A 182 -8.25 -9.26 18.32
CA VAL A 182 -7.79 -10.26 17.34
C VAL A 182 -6.36 -10.72 17.62
N ALA A 183 -5.43 -9.81 17.90
CA ALA A 183 -4.04 -10.16 18.26
C ALA A 183 -3.96 -10.97 19.55
N ALA A 184 -4.75 -10.61 20.58
CA ALA A 184 -4.79 -11.30 21.83
C ALA A 184 -5.32 -12.75 21.72
N VAL A 185 -6.30 -12.99 20.87
CA VAL A 185 -6.89 -14.32 20.69
C VAL A 185 -6.08 -15.17 19.72
N VAL A 186 -5.70 -14.62 18.56
CA VAL A 186 -5.16 -15.41 17.45
C VAL A 186 -3.63 -15.46 17.44
N MET A 187 -2.95 -14.35 17.78
CA MET A 187 -1.48 -14.26 17.68
C MET A 187 -0.75 -14.69 18.96
N ARG A 188 -1.39 -15.48 19.83
CA ARG A 188 -0.80 -15.92 21.10
C ARG A 188 0.21 -17.05 20.94
N ARG A 189 0.03 -17.92 19.94
CA ARG A 189 0.80 -19.14 19.75
C ARG A 189 1.32 -19.18 18.33
N GLY A 190 2.58 -19.55 18.17
CA GLY A 190 3.16 -19.91 16.88
C GLY A 190 2.73 -21.31 16.45
N PRO A 191 2.99 -21.72 15.20
CA PRO A 191 2.67 -23.07 14.72
C PRO A 191 3.37 -24.14 15.57
N ASP A 192 4.62 -23.93 15.98
CA ASP A 192 5.41 -24.85 16.81
C ASP A 192 4.74 -25.13 18.15
N ALA A 193 4.16 -24.11 18.79
CA ALA A 193 3.44 -24.23 20.06
C ALA A 193 2.14 -25.04 19.96
N LEU A 194 1.64 -25.25 18.74
CA LEU A 194 0.47 -26.07 18.43
C LEU A 194 0.85 -27.43 17.81
N GLY A 195 2.15 -27.75 17.73
CA GLY A 195 2.65 -28.96 17.08
C GLY A 195 2.36 -28.99 15.56
N LEU A 196 2.20 -27.82 14.92
CA LEU A 196 1.88 -27.68 13.52
C LEU A 196 3.10 -27.18 12.76
N GLY A 197 3.37 -27.77 11.60
CA GLY A 197 4.25 -27.21 10.59
C GLY A 197 3.54 -26.31 9.60
N PRO A 198 4.26 -25.69 8.65
CA PRO A 198 3.67 -24.92 7.57
C PRO A 198 2.65 -25.74 6.77
N ASP A 199 1.56 -25.08 6.35
CA ASP A 199 0.42 -25.73 5.66
C ASP A 199 -0.22 -26.91 6.43
N GLY A 200 0.05 -27.04 7.75
CA GLY A 200 -0.43 -28.14 8.56
C GLY A 200 0.39 -29.44 8.44
N ALA A 201 1.56 -29.37 7.83
CA ALA A 201 2.48 -30.50 7.72
C ALA A 201 3.11 -30.88 9.06
N ALA A 202 3.51 -32.15 9.22
CA ALA A 202 4.11 -32.64 10.47
C ALA A 202 5.62 -32.36 10.59
N ALA A 203 6.27 -31.83 9.56
CA ALA A 203 7.71 -31.55 9.56
C ALA A 203 8.02 -30.21 8.85
N PRO A 204 8.97 -29.42 9.35
CA PRO A 204 9.38 -28.18 8.71
C PRO A 204 10.18 -28.46 7.43
N SER A 205 9.78 -27.82 6.33
CA SER A 205 10.55 -27.79 5.09
C SER A 205 11.60 -26.68 5.20
N ALA A 206 12.88 -27.04 5.24
CA ALA A 206 13.97 -26.08 5.38
C ALA A 206 14.27 -25.40 4.03
N VAL A 207 13.60 -24.28 3.76
CA VAL A 207 14.07 -23.35 2.73
C VAL A 207 15.14 -22.48 3.35
N THR A 208 16.40 -22.73 3.03
CA THR A 208 17.52 -21.92 3.52
C THR A 208 17.46 -20.54 2.86
N PRO A 209 17.28 -19.44 3.61
CA PRO A 209 17.33 -18.11 3.03
C PRO A 209 18.75 -17.82 2.50
N PRO A 210 18.87 -17.00 1.42
CA PRO A 210 20.19 -16.66 0.89
C PRO A 210 21.02 -15.96 1.96
N SER A 211 22.33 -16.19 1.94
CA SER A 211 23.24 -15.49 2.87
C SER A 211 23.17 -13.98 2.63
N VAL A 212 23.38 -13.19 3.69
CA VAL A 212 23.37 -11.72 3.63
C VAL A 212 24.37 -11.21 2.59
N ALA A 213 25.54 -11.85 2.47
CA ALA A 213 26.57 -11.51 1.48
C ALA A 213 26.08 -11.75 0.04
N ALA A 214 25.43 -12.90 -0.21
CA ALA A 214 24.86 -13.19 -1.53
C ALA A 214 23.75 -12.21 -1.91
N ALA A 215 22.85 -11.91 -0.99
CA ALA A 215 21.78 -10.94 -1.22
C ALA A 215 22.32 -9.53 -1.51
N ARG A 216 23.37 -9.08 -0.78
CA ARG A 216 24.03 -7.80 -1.03
C ARG A 216 24.68 -7.75 -2.40
N ARG A 217 25.38 -8.80 -2.81
CA ARG A 217 26.00 -8.91 -4.14
C ARG A 217 24.95 -8.83 -5.24
N TRP A 218 23.86 -9.60 -5.16
CA TRP A 218 22.79 -9.62 -6.16
C TRP A 218 22.09 -8.26 -6.30
N ARG A 219 21.88 -7.56 -5.19
CA ARG A 219 21.36 -6.18 -5.21
C ARG A 219 22.31 -5.22 -5.93
N GLY A 220 23.62 -5.31 -5.66
CA GLY A 220 24.63 -4.48 -6.33
C GLY A 220 24.72 -4.76 -7.82
N GLU A 221 24.64 -6.04 -8.23
CA GLU A 221 24.60 -6.44 -9.65
C GLU A 221 23.34 -5.90 -10.34
N ALA A 222 22.17 -6.01 -9.70
CA ALA A 222 20.90 -5.55 -10.25
C ALA A 222 20.87 -4.04 -10.49
N LEU A 223 21.35 -3.24 -9.54
CA LEU A 223 21.41 -1.77 -9.65
C LEU A 223 22.25 -1.28 -10.84
N ARG A 224 23.14 -2.11 -11.37
CA ARG A 224 23.97 -1.80 -12.56
C ARG A 224 23.30 -2.20 -13.87
N THR A 225 22.10 -2.79 -13.87
CA THR A 225 21.46 -3.32 -15.07
C THR A 225 20.23 -2.52 -15.46
N TRP A 226 20.09 -2.19 -16.74
CA TRP A 226 18.88 -1.59 -17.30
C TRP A 226 17.65 -2.50 -17.09
N ARG A 227 17.84 -3.81 -17.09
CA ARG A 227 16.78 -4.79 -16.86
C ARG A 227 16.08 -4.59 -15.53
N PHE A 228 16.80 -4.26 -14.46
CA PHE A 228 16.24 -3.97 -13.15
C PHE A 228 15.55 -2.60 -13.14
N TRP A 229 16.20 -1.56 -13.67
CA TRP A 229 15.67 -0.21 -13.66
C TRP A 229 14.45 -0.05 -14.56
N SER A 230 14.35 -0.80 -15.68
CA SER A 230 13.14 -0.82 -16.52
C SER A 230 11.90 -1.42 -15.84
N VAL A 231 12.05 -2.03 -14.67
CA VAL A 231 10.95 -2.43 -13.80
C VAL A 231 10.86 -1.49 -12.61
N SER A 232 11.94 -1.27 -11.86
CA SER A 232 11.88 -0.53 -10.60
C SER A 232 11.51 0.94 -10.80
N ALA A 233 12.12 1.67 -11.74
CA ALA A 233 11.88 3.09 -11.94
C ALA A 233 10.45 3.42 -12.40
N PRO A 234 9.84 2.73 -13.39
CA PRO A 234 8.45 2.98 -13.76
C PRO A 234 7.47 2.83 -12.60
N PHE A 235 7.63 1.78 -11.81
CA PHE A 235 6.74 1.58 -10.66
C PHE A 235 6.99 2.59 -9.54
N ALA A 236 8.23 3.03 -9.34
CA ALA A 236 8.55 4.10 -8.40
C ALA A 236 7.89 5.43 -8.80
N LEU A 237 7.98 5.82 -10.07
CA LEU A 237 7.34 7.02 -10.62
C LEU A 237 5.82 6.93 -10.60
N GLY A 238 5.28 5.80 -11.06
CA GLY A 238 3.84 5.55 -11.06
C GLY A 238 3.24 5.57 -9.66
N LEU A 239 3.92 4.98 -8.67
CA LEU A 239 3.50 4.99 -7.27
C LEU A 239 3.63 6.39 -6.65
N ALA A 240 4.67 7.17 -7.00
CA ALA A 240 4.79 8.54 -6.52
C ALA A 240 3.61 9.41 -6.98
N ALA A 241 3.26 9.34 -8.26
CA ALA A 241 2.07 10.00 -8.80
C ALA A 241 0.79 9.50 -8.12
N GLN A 242 0.62 8.18 -8.02
CA GLN A 242 -0.57 7.56 -7.42
C GLN A 242 -0.77 7.96 -5.96
N VAL A 243 0.27 7.86 -5.12
CA VAL A 243 0.18 8.17 -3.69
C VAL A 243 0.00 9.69 -3.48
N GLY A 244 0.64 10.51 -4.32
CA GLY A 244 0.43 11.96 -4.32
C GLY A 244 -1.03 12.31 -4.57
N VAL A 245 -1.63 11.77 -5.64
CA VAL A 245 -3.05 12.00 -5.96
C VAL A 245 -3.97 11.42 -4.87
N LEU A 246 -3.74 10.20 -4.40
CA LEU A 246 -4.54 9.58 -3.34
C LEU A 246 -4.53 10.42 -2.07
N THR A 247 -3.38 10.99 -1.67
CA THR A 247 -3.29 11.82 -0.47
C THR A 247 -4.13 13.10 -0.58
N HIS A 248 -4.27 13.65 -1.78
CA HIS A 248 -5.04 14.87 -2.02
C HIS A 248 -6.43 14.62 -2.62
N LEU A 249 -6.84 13.36 -2.84
CA LEU A 249 -8.05 13.01 -3.57
C LEU A 249 -9.31 13.69 -3.04
N VAL A 250 -9.51 13.70 -1.72
CA VAL A 250 -10.67 14.37 -1.09
C VAL A 250 -10.67 15.86 -1.39
N ALA A 251 -9.52 16.52 -1.26
CA ALA A 251 -9.40 17.95 -1.55
C ALA A 251 -9.63 18.27 -3.04
N LEU A 252 -9.21 17.35 -3.94
CA LEU A 252 -9.35 17.49 -5.40
C LEU A 252 -10.79 17.34 -5.87
N VAL A 253 -11.56 16.42 -5.29
CA VAL A 253 -12.90 16.10 -5.79
C VAL A 253 -14.03 16.84 -5.04
N SER A 254 -13.82 17.24 -3.79
CA SER A 254 -14.87 17.83 -2.95
C SER A 254 -15.49 19.12 -3.51
N PRO A 255 -14.76 20.01 -4.20
CA PRO A 255 -15.37 21.20 -4.79
C PRO A 255 -16.43 20.88 -5.86
N ALA A 256 -16.25 19.75 -6.60
CA ALA A 256 -17.13 19.37 -7.69
C ALA A 256 -18.36 18.55 -7.24
N VAL A 257 -18.25 17.79 -6.13
CA VAL A 257 -19.29 16.79 -5.75
C VAL A 257 -19.83 16.96 -4.32
N GLY A 258 -19.32 17.91 -3.55
CA GLY A 258 -19.73 18.12 -2.16
C GLY A 258 -19.36 16.96 -1.21
N ALA A 259 -19.71 17.03 0.08
CA ALA A 259 -19.27 16.05 1.09
C ALA A 259 -19.78 14.62 0.81
N GLY A 260 -21.08 14.46 0.52
CA GLY A 260 -21.67 13.14 0.23
C GLY A 260 -21.14 12.54 -1.08
N GLY A 261 -20.92 13.38 -2.09
CA GLY A 261 -20.30 12.98 -3.35
C GLY A 261 -18.83 12.58 -3.18
N THR A 262 -18.11 13.27 -2.31
CA THR A 262 -16.70 12.97 -2.01
C THR A 262 -16.52 11.59 -1.39
N ALA A 263 -17.35 11.23 -0.42
CA ALA A 263 -17.33 9.89 0.18
C ALA A 263 -17.56 8.81 -0.87
N ARG A 264 -18.53 9.03 -1.79
CA ARG A 264 -18.77 8.13 -2.92
C ARG A 264 -17.59 8.07 -3.90
N ALA A 265 -16.95 9.19 -4.20
CA ALA A 265 -15.78 9.23 -5.11
C ALA A 265 -14.58 8.44 -4.52
N VAL A 266 -14.29 8.61 -3.23
CA VAL A 266 -13.27 7.81 -2.54
C VAL A 266 -13.65 6.33 -2.53
N GLY A 267 -14.89 6.00 -2.22
CA GLY A 267 -15.43 4.64 -2.26
C GLY A 267 -15.33 4.03 -3.68
N THR A 268 -15.67 4.80 -4.73
CA THR A 268 -15.53 4.38 -6.13
C THR A 268 -14.08 4.08 -6.50
N THR A 269 -13.14 4.95 -6.11
CA THR A 269 -11.70 4.74 -6.36
C THR A 269 -11.22 3.43 -5.73
N THR A 270 -11.59 3.17 -4.50
CA THR A 270 -11.12 1.99 -3.76
C THR A 270 -11.85 0.71 -4.18
N ALA A 271 -13.15 0.78 -4.52
CA ALA A 271 -13.88 -0.34 -5.12
C ALA A 271 -13.31 -0.71 -6.50
N ALA A 272 -13.02 0.29 -7.34
CA ALA A 272 -12.35 0.09 -8.61
C ALA A 272 -10.95 -0.53 -8.43
N ALA A 273 -10.22 -0.19 -7.36
CA ALA A 273 -8.93 -0.81 -7.05
C ALA A 273 -9.06 -2.32 -6.76
N LEU A 274 -10.13 -2.74 -6.09
CA LEU A 274 -10.41 -4.16 -5.86
C LEU A 274 -10.71 -4.87 -7.19
N ILE A 275 -11.59 -4.29 -8.02
CA ILE A 275 -11.95 -4.82 -9.33
C ILE A 275 -10.71 -4.92 -10.23
N GLY A 276 -9.91 -3.85 -10.30
CA GLY A 276 -8.70 -3.81 -11.10
C GLY A 276 -7.67 -4.86 -10.68
N ARG A 277 -7.53 -5.12 -9.38
CA ARG A 277 -6.64 -6.16 -8.86
C ARG A 277 -7.11 -7.57 -9.26
N LEU A 278 -8.41 -7.83 -9.17
CA LEU A 278 -9.00 -9.11 -9.59
C LEU A 278 -8.83 -9.33 -11.10
N LEU A 279 -9.15 -8.33 -11.92
CA LEU A 279 -8.98 -8.38 -13.37
C LEU A 279 -7.50 -8.62 -13.74
N THR A 280 -6.58 -7.88 -13.12
CA THR A 280 -5.15 -8.06 -13.35
C THR A 280 -4.70 -9.47 -12.96
N GLY A 281 -5.19 -10.01 -11.84
CA GLY A 281 -4.89 -11.39 -11.40
C GLY A 281 -5.29 -12.46 -12.41
N VAL A 282 -6.44 -12.27 -13.10
CA VAL A 282 -6.91 -13.21 -14.14
C VAL A 282 -6.10 -13.12 -15.44
N VAL A 283 -5.64 -11.90 -15.77
CA VAL A 283 -5.07 -11.60 -17.09
C VAL A 283 -3.54 -11.70 -17.10
N VAL A 284 -2.87 -11.43 -15.97
CA VAL A 284 -1.41 -11.29 -15.87
C VAL A 284 -0.62 -12.56 -16.20
N ASP A 285 -1.21 -13.73 -16.00
CA ASP A 285 -0.56 -15.00 -16.32
C ASP A 285 -0.74 -15.40 -17.81
N ARG A 286 -1.72 -14.80 -18.49
CA ARG A 286 -2.04 -15.08 -19.90
C ARG A 286 -1.40 -14.09 -20.87
N LEU A 287 -1.11 -12.88 -20.43
CA LEU A 287 -0.56 -11.80 -21.24
C LEU A 287 0.88 -11.44 -20.83
N ASN A 288 1.53 -10.64 -21.66
CA ASN A 288 2.82 -10.06 -21.31
C ASN A 288 2.67 -9.14 -20.08
N ARG A 289 3.36 -9.50 -19.00
CA ARG A 289 3.26 -8.79 -17.70
C ARG A 289 3.66 -7.32 -17.79
N ARG A 290 4.61 -6.97 -18.65
CA ARG A 290 5.01 -5.58 -18.91
C ARG A 290 3.91 -4.81 -19.64
N ALA A 291 3.25 -5.44 -20.62
CA ALA A 291 2.12 -4.84 -21.32
C ALA A 291 0.92 -4.61 -20.38
N VAL A 292 0.62 -5.57 -19.49
CA VAL A 292 -0.42 -5.42 -18.44
C VAL A 292 -0.07 -4.27 -17.51
N ALA A 293 1.19 -4.14 -17.09
CA ALA A 293 1.64 -3.05 -16.24
C ALA A 293 1.55 -1.69 -16.94
N SER A 294 1.97 -1.60 -18.20
CA SER A 294 1.83 -0.37 -19.01
C SER A 294 0.36 0.01 -19.18
N ALA A 295 -0.52 -0.95 -19.53
CA ALA A 295 -1.95 -0.71 -19.64
C ALA A 295 -2.56 -0.18 -18.32
N THR A 296 -2.14 -0.73 -17.18
CA THR A 296 -2.56 -0.25 -15.87
C THR A 296 -2.18 1.22 -15.64
N LEU A 297 -0.95 1.61 -16.00
CA LEU A 297 -0.46 2.99 -15.88
C LEU A 297 -1.23 3.94 -16.84
N VAL A 298 -1.49 3.48 -18.07
CA VAL A 298 -2.28 4.25 -19.06
C VAL A 298 -3.71 4.48 -18.57
N VAL A 299 -4.36 3.45 -18.02
CA VAL A 299 -5.72 3.61 -17.47
C VAL A 299 -5.74 4.62 -16.31
N GLN A 300 -4.74 4.59 -15.43
CA GLN A 300 -4.61 5.62 -14.38
C GLN A 300 -4.40 7.02 -14.98
N MET A 301 -3.51 7.15 -15.96
CA MET A 301 -3.27 8.40 -16.66
C MET A 301 -4.55 8.98 -17.25
N LEU A 302 -5.37 8.15 -17.94
CA LEU A 302 -6.67 8.56 -18.47
C LEU A 302 -7.62 9.02 -17.36
N GLY A 303 -7.66 8.34 -16.24
CA GLY A 303 -8.41 8.75 -15.05
C GLY A 303 -8.00 10.13 -14.55
N LEU A 304 -6.69 10.40 -14.48
CA LEU A 304 -6.16 11.72 -14.09
C LEU A 304 -6.52 12.78 -15.12
N ALA A 305 -6.42 12.48 -16.42
CA ALA A 305 -6.81 13.42 -17.49
C ALA A 305 -8.29 13.81 -17.40
N VAL A 306 -9.18 12.89 -17.08
CA VAL A 306 -10.60 13.18 -16.83
C VAL A 306 -10.77 14.10 -15.60
N LEU A 307 -10.01 13.87 -14.53
CA LEU A 307 -10.08 14.67 -13.30
C LEU A 307 -9.48 16.08 -13.43
N THR A 308 -8.66 16.35 -14.45
CA THR A 308 -8.10 17.70 -14.68
C THR A 308 -9.14 18.73 -15.15
N ARG A 309 -10.25 18.28 -15.71
CA ARG A 309 -11.33 19.14 -16.20
C ARG A 309 -12.59 18.87 -15.38
N PRO A 310 -13.20 19.85 -14.73
CA PRO A 310 -14.40 19.63 -13.93
C PRO A 310 -15.67 19.82 -14.80
N PRO A 311 -16.13 18.82 -15.55
CA PRO A 311 -17.32 19.00 -16.40
C PRO A 311 -18.61 18.62 -15.68
N SER A 312 -18.57 17.64 -14.80
CA SER A 312 -19.75 17.14 -14.07
C SER A 312 -19.38 16.19 -12.94
N ALA A 313 -20.30 15.95 -12.00
CA ALA A 313 -20.15 14.93 -10.98
C ALA A 313 -19.93 13.53 -11.59
N ALA A 314 -20.56 13.21 -12.72
CA ALA A 314 -20.36 11.94 -13.42
C ALA A 314 -18.91 11.78 -13.90
N ALA A 315 -18.30 12.81 -14.45
CA ALA A 315 -16.91 12.78 -14.90
C ALA A 315 -15.94 12.56 -13.72
N VAL A 316 -16.22 13.13 -12.55
CA VAL A 316 -15.43 12.87 -11.34
C VAL A 316 -15.47 11.39 -10.97
N TYR A 317 -16.64 10.75 -10.97
CA TYR A 317 -16.75 9.32 -10.65
C TYR A 317 -16.06 8.44 -11.70
N VAL A 318 -16.18 8.77 -12.99
CA VAL A 318 -15.49 8.07 -14.08
C VAL A 318 -13.97 8.20 -13.92
N GLY A 319 -13.45 9.41 -13.68
CA GLY A 319 -12.04 9.64 -13.44
C GLY A 319 -11.52 8.88 -12.22
N CYS A 320 -12.28 8.90 -11.12
CA CYS A 320 -11.99 8.13 -9.91
C CYS A 320 -12.00 6.62 -10.15
N ALA A 321 -12.94 6.11 -10.94
CA ALA A 321 -13.01 4.69 -11.28
C ALA A 321 -11.81 4.27 -12.14
N LEU A 322 -11.50 5.01 -13.22
CA LEU A 322 -10.36 4.72 -14.09
C LEU A 322 -9.04 4.77 -13.31
N PHE A 323 -8.83 5.83 -12.52
CA PHE A 323 -7.66 5.94 -11.66
C PHE A 323 -7.58 4.78 -10.67
N GLY A 324 -8.71 4.46 -10.04
CA GLY A 324 -8.85 3.38 -9.07
C GLY A 324 -8.47 2.01 -9.62
N LEU A 325 -8.84 1.67 -10.86
CA LEU A 325 -8.53 0.37 -11.47
C LEU A 325 -7.02 0.03 -11.44
N GLY A 326 -6.16 1.03 -11.45
CA GLY A 326 -4.71 0.82 -11.36
C GLY A 326 -4.18 0.80 -9.91
N VAL A 327 -4.94 1.34 -8.95
CA VAL A 327 -4.52 1.39 -7.54
C VAL A 327 -4.41 -0.02 -6.97
N GLY A 328 -3.27 -0.33 -6.37
CA GLY A 328 -3.02 -1.67 -5.84
C GLY A 328 -2.28 -2.61 -6.80
N ASN A 329 -2.43 -2.45 -8.10
CA ASN A 329 -1.68 -3.24 -9.09
C ASN A 329 -0.20 -2.83 -9.13
N LEU A 330 0.10 -1.54 -8.95
CA LEU A 330 1.46 -1.03 -8.93
C LEU A 330 2.30 -1.58 -7.77
N THR A 331 1.70 -2.12 -6.73
CA THR A 331 2.40 -2.77 -5.62
C THR A 331 2.68 -4.26 -5.87
N THR A 332 1.89 -4.92 -6.71
CA THR A 332 1.98 -6.36 -6.96
C THR A 332 2.72 -6.71 -8.26
N LEU A 333 2.51 -5.95 -9.32
CA LEU A 333 3.08 -6.20 -10.64
C LEU A 333 4.62 -6.22 -10.67
N PRO A 334 5.37 -5.35 -9.94
CA PRO A 334 6.84 -5.43 -9.92
C PRO A 334 7.33 -6.81 -9.51
N GLY A 335 6.76 -7.38 -8.45
CA GLY A 335 7.10 -8.72 -7.98
C GLY A 335 6.81 -9.79 -9.01
N LEU A 336 5.66 -9.70 -9.70
CA LEU A 336 5.28 -10.66 -10.75
C LEU A 336 6.21 -10.61 -11.99
N ILE A 337 6.67 -9.42 -12.37
CA ILE A 337 7.61 -9.25 -13.47
C ILE A 337 8.98 -9.81 -13.07
N LEU A 338 9.49 -9.41 -11.89
CA LEU A 338 10.78 -9.89 -11.39
C LEU A 338 10.82 -11.42 -11.22
N ALA A 339 9.71 -12.03 -10.80
CA ALA A 339 9.61 -13.49 -10.64
C ALA A 339 9.82 -14.27 -11.94
N VAL A 340 9.49 -13.67 -13.09
CA VAL A 340 9.66 -14.33 -14.41
C VAL A 340 10.99 -13.97 -15.07
N GLU A 341 11.45 -12.74 -14.83
CA GLU A 341 12.63 -12.22 -15.50
C GLU A 341 13.95 -12.58 -14.80
N TRP A 342 13.91 -12.96 -13.52
CA TRP A 342 15.10 -13.26 -12.74
C TRP A 342 15.08 -14.66 -12.13
N PRO A 343 16.26 -15.28 -11.87
CA PRO A 343 16.36 -16.58 -11.21
C PRO A 343 15.69 -16.57 -9.82
N ARG A 344 15.08 -17.71 -9.46
CA ARG A 344 14.32 -17.87 -8.21
C ARG A 344 15.15 -17.54 -6.97
N GLU A 345 16.44 -17.87 -6.96
CA GLU A 345 17.36 -17.65 -5.85
C GLU A 345 17.54 -16.15 -5.55
N ARG A 346 17.46 -15.30 -6.59
CA ARG A 346 17.64 -13.84 -6.48
C ARG A 346 16.34 -13.09 -6.19
N PHE A 347 15.21 -13.74 -6.36
CA PHE A 347 13.88 -13.12 -6.34
C PHE A 347 13.62 -12.30 -5.06
N SER A 348 13.82 -12.90 -3.87
CA SER A 348 13.55 -12.23 -2.59
C SER A 348 14.40 -10.97 -2.38
N ALA A 349 15.68 -11.03 -2.77
CA ALA A 349 16.59 -9.89 -2.66
C ALA A 349 16.22 -8.75 -3.60
N LEU A 350 15.80 -9.06 -4.84
CA LEU A 350 15.46 -8.08 -5.86
C LEU A 350 14.08 -7.45 -5.65
N VAL A 351 13.10 -8.24 -5.24
CA VAL A 351 11.77 -7.70 -4.86
C VAL A 351 11.89 -6.76 -3.66
N GLY A 352 12.65 -7.17 -2.63
CA GLY A 352 12.89 -6.31 -1.48
C GLY A 352 13.57 -4.99 -1.85
N LEU A 353 14.54 -5.02 -2.78
CA LEU A 353 15.20 -3.81 -3.30
C LEU A 353 14.21 -2.92 -4.06
N ALA A 354 13.43 -3.49 -4.99
CA ALA A 354 12.45 -2.75 -5.78
C ALA A 354 11.37 -2.12 -4.89
N VAL A 355 10.84 -2.87 -3.92
CA VAL A 355 9.86 -2.35 -2.95
C VAL A 355 10.45 -1.21 -2.12
N GLY A 356 11.71 -1.33 -1.67
CA GLY A 356 12.40 -0.26 -0.92
C GLY A 356 12.55 1.02 -1.74
N ILE A 357 13.00 0.90 -3.00
CA ILE A 357 13.09 2.04 -3.93
C ILE A 357 11.73 2.67 -4.17
N ASN A 358 10.71 1.84 -4.46
CA ASN A 358 9.34 2.31 -4.68
C ASN A 358 8.81 3.07 -3.46
N GLN A 359 9.00 2.52 -2.27
CA GLN A 359 8.50 3.11 -1.02
C GLN A 359 9.18 4.45 -0.72
N LEU A 360 10.50 4.52 -0.91
CA LEU A 360 11.24 5.77 -0.74
C LEU A 360 10.79 6.82 -1.75
N THR A 361 10.60 6.45 -3.01
CA THR A 361 10.21 7.38 -4.07
C THR A 361 8.77 7.87 -3.88
N PHE A 362 7.82 6.97 -3.61
CA PHE A 362 6.43 7.39 -3.44
C PHE A 362 6.19 8.24 -2.19
N ALA A 363 7.07 8.17 -1.19
CA ALA A 363 7.00 9.01 0.00
C ALA A 363 6.98 10.52 -0.35
N PHE A 364 7.62 10.91 -1.45
CA PHE A 364 7.66 12.30 -1.92
C PHE A 364 6.43 12.69 -2.76
N GLY A 365 5.59 11.74 -3.17
CA GLY A 365 4.39 12.00 -3.96
C GLY A 365 3.45 13.05 -3.35
N PRO A 366 3.07 12.95 -2.06
CA PRO A 366 2.22 13.94 -1.41
C PRO A 366 2.80 15.36 -1.43
N SER A 367 4.09 15.51 -1.13
CA SER A 367 4.76 16.82 -1.19
C SER A 367 4.83 17.36 -2.61
N LEU A 368 5.10 16.52 -3.61
CA LEU A 368 5.11 16.92 -5.00
C LEU A 368 3.76 17.53 -5.41
N VAL A 369 2.67 16.82 -5.16
CA VAL A 369 1.32 17.30 -5.47
C VAL A 369 0.98 18.55 -4.65
N GLY A 370 1.32 18.57 -3.35
CA GLY A 370 1.08 19.71 -2.49
C GLY A 370 1.75 20.99 -2.96
N VAL A 371 3.04 20.91 -3.32
CA VAL A 371 3.81 22.07 -3.83
C VAL A 371 3.29 22.55 -5.18
N LEU A 372 2.93 21.63 -6.08
CA LEU A 372 2.38 22.00 -7.39
C LEU A 372 1.03 22.72 -7.27
N ARG A 373 0.17 22.26 -6.34
CA ARG A 373 -1.12 22.91 -6.05
C ARG A 373 -0.96 24.33 -5.50
N ASP A 374 0.00 24.53 -4.60
CA ASP A 374 0.22 25.83 -3.93
C ASP A 374 0.88 26.86 -4.86
N ARG A 375 1.89 26.44 -5.67
CA ARG A 375 2.72 27.38 -6.44
C ARG A 375 2.10 27.84 -7.75
N VAL A 376 1.23 27.04 -8.34
CA VAL A 376 0.73 27.27 -9.69
C VAL A 376 -0.78 27.57 -9.72
N GLY A 377 -1.42 27.55 -8.57
CA GLY A 377 -2.79 28.04 -8.39
C GLY A 377 -3.87 27.15 -9.03
N GLY A 378 -3.63 25.83 -9.14
CA GLY A 378 -4.67 24.95 -9.64
C GLY A 378 -4.35 23.45 -9.57
N ASP A 379 -5.40 22.66 -9.36
CA ASP A 379 -5.33 21.20 -9.33
C ASP A 379 -4.93 20.61 -10.69
N ALA A 380 -5.20 21.31 -11.79
CA ALA A 380 -4.96 20.84 -13.14
C ALA A 380 -3.48 20.58 -13.44
N LEU A 381 -2.56 21.44 -12.96
CA LEU A 381 -1.13 21.22 -13.18
C LEU A 381 -0.62 20.02 -12.36
N ALA A 382 -1.06 19.90 -11.11
CA ALA A 382 -0.66 18.79 -10.25
C ALA A 382 -1.13 17.47 -10.85
N LEU A 383 -2.38 17.39 -11.30
CA LEU A 383 -2.93 16.21 -11.98
C LEU A 383 -2.25 15.95 -13.33
N GLY A 384 -1.96 17.00 -14.11
CA GLY A 384 -1.22 16.89 -15.37
C GLY A 384 0.20 16.37 -15.18
N ALA A 385 0.92 16.86 -14.17
CA ALA A 385 2.25 16.35 -13.81
C ALA A 385 2.20 14.86 -13.41
N CYS A 386 1.21 14.47 -12.60
CA CYS A 386 1.01 13.06 -12.23
C CYS A 386 0.65 12.20 -13.45
N ALA A 387 -0.19 12.69 -14.37
CA ALA A 387 -0.52 12.00 -15.61
C ALA A 387 0.74 11.83 -16.49
N THR A 388 1.59 12.84 -16.57
CA THR A 388 2.87 12.77 -17.29
C THR A 388 3.81 11.73 -16.68
N LEU A 389 3.93 11.67 -15.35
CA LEU A 389 4.70 10.63 -14.68
C LEU A 389 4.16 9.21 -14.98
N GLN A 390 2.84 9.04 -15.02
CA GLN A 390 2.21 7.77 -15.40
C GLN A 390 2.50 7.41 -16.87
N ALA A 391 2.45 8.39 -17.78
CA ALA A 391 2.77 8.19 -19.20
C ALA A 391 4.23 7.78 -19.39
N LEU A 392 5.16 8.49 -18.74
CA LEU A 392 6.59 8.15 -18.77
C LEU A 392 6.85 6.75 -18.20
N ALA A 393 6.21 6.42 -17.08
CA ALA A 393 6.32 5.10 -16.48
C ALA A 393 5.77 4.00 -17.41
N ALA A 394 4.64 4.23 -18.09
CA ALA A 394 4.06 3.31 -19.04
C ALA A 394 4.98 3.06 -20.25
N ALA A 395 5.61 4.10 -20.76
CA ALA A 395 6.58 4.00 -21.86
C ALA A 395 7.86 3.26 -21.42
N MET A 396 8.43 3.65 -20.26
CA MET A 396 9.67 3.04 -19.76
C MET A 396 9.54 1.54 -19.51
N ILE A 397 8.40 1.06 -19.03
CA ILE A 397 8.24 -0.37 -18.74
C ILE A 397 8.20 -1.22 -20.02
N LEU A 398 7.73 -0.66 -21.13
CA LEU A 398 7.74 -1.33 -22.45
C LEU A 398 9.12 -1.34 -23.10
N LEU A 399 9.97 -0.35 -22.80
CA LEU A 399 11.35 -0.27 -23.33
C LEU A 399 12.31 -1.25 -22.63
N GLY A 400 11.87 -1.95 -21.59
CA GLY A 400 12.69 -2.95 -20.94
C GLY A 400 12.96 -4.15 -21.86
N PRO A 401 14.14 -4.82 -21.69
CA PRO A 401 14.46 -6.02 -22.44
C PRO A 401 13.40 -7.07 -22.15
N GLY A 402 12.67 -7.47 -23.18
CA GLY A 402 11.72 -8.57 -23.09
C GLY A 402 12.39 -9.86 -22.60
N ARG A 403 11.58 -10.85 -22.28
CA ARG A 403 12.03 -12.20 -21.91
C ARG A 403 13.14 -12.65 -22.89
N PRO A 404 14.34 -13.09 -22.44
CA PRO A 404 15.25 -13.73 -23.34
C PRO A 404 14.49 -14.89 -24.02
N PRO A 405 14.64 -15.08 -25.33
CA PRO A 405 13.96 -16.16 -26.04
C PRO A 405 14.25 -17.46 -25.27
N GLY A 406 13.19 -18.05 -24.73
CA GLY A 406 13.30 -19.24 -23.90
C GLY A 406 14.02 -20.32 -24.68
N ARG A 407 15.11 -20.87 -24.14
CA ARG A 407 15.48 -22.23 -24.45
C ARG A 407 14.29 -23.10 -24.06
N LEU A 408 13.46 -23.41 -25.05
CA LEU A 408 12.61 -24.57 -24.96
C LEU A 408 13.61 -25.73 -24.75
N THR A 409 13.80 -26.16 -23.51
CA THR A 409 14.33 -27.50 -23.25
C THR A 409 13.31 -28.43 -23.87
N ARG A 410 13.57 -28.84 -25.12
CA ARG A 410 13.01 -30.05 -25.69
C ARG A 410 13.30 -31.13 -24.64
N CYS A 411 12.28 -31.58 -23.94
CA CYS A 411 12.31 -32.91 -23.37
C CYS A 411 12.46 -33.82 -24.55
N GLY A 412 13.67 -34.31 -24.78
CA GLY A 412 14.00 -35.38 -25.70
C GLY A 412 13.31 -36.62 -25.18
N SER A 413 12.73 -37.26 -26.15
CA SER A 413 12.20 -38.63 -26.20
C SER A 413 12.86 -39.61 -25.25
#